data_970457a4be323e8b0b2f6a14657711a6
#
_entry.id   970457a4be323e8b0b2f6a14657711a6
#
_cell.length_a   1.000
_cell.length_b   1.000
_cell.length_c   1.000
_cell.angle_alpha   90.00
_cell.angle_beta   90.00
_cell.angle_gamma   90.00
#
_symmetry.space_group_name_H-M   'P 1'
#
loop_
_entity.id
_entity.type
_entity.pdbx_description
1 polymer ?
#
loop_
_entity_poly.entity_id
_entity_poly.type
_entity_poly.pdbx_seq_one_letter_code
_entity_poly.pdbx_strand_id
1 'polypeptide(L)'
;MKRLFTLCLAMVMALSLAACGNSKTPTTSSTPADTSVEPTSAGHPAFHVGSNSKQDLTAKDGTEVLISKSTAYDIVYPEASDAQKAIQKDLEQVVADFHKDSNKQEEDANTYYQEFLKSGGKKEEFTPYTFELTCKPLRADNNVVSILFYSYAYCGGAHGSLTTFARNYDAKTGKVLTMKDFGEEVSSLVTDNAVKFINAIQDTDDAFFYDKVKANDESVQSMLETGNFYLSKDGLVLIDGQYLLQPYAAGIVEFTTSYDDLRGKLNDEYTLDGGVTNCVSAMGTYTFDQDGKLTKTESSYDPAEMPKGDDMPEAEGGDSSTSSN
;
A
#
# COMPACT_ATOMS: atom_id res chain seq x y z
N MET A 1 11.52 6.81 24.98
CA MET A 1 10.53 7.18 23.96
C MET A 1 11.11 7.30 22.53
N LYS A 2 12.33 7.80 22.30
CA LYS A 2 12.89 7.97 20.93
C LYS A 2 13.34 6.68 20.20
N ARG A 3 13.38 5.52 20.83
CA ARG A 3 13.83 4.25 20.22
C ARG A 3 12.71 3.31 19.75
N LEU A 4 11.48 3.50 20.20
CA LEU A 4 10.35 2.67 19.78
C LEU A 4 9.81 3.04 18.36
N PHE A 5 9.82 4.32 18.02
CA PHE A 5 9.28 4.78 16.73
C PHE A 5 10.05 4.26 15.51
N THR A 6 11.34 3.95 15.68
CA THR A 6 12.20 3.51 14.58
C THR A 6 11.98 2.04 14.21
N LEU A 7 11.42 1.21 15.10
CA LEU A 7 11.24 -0.22 14.85
C LEU A 7 9.98 -0.52 14.01
N CYS A 8 8.88 0.19 14.23
CA CYS A 8 7.65 -0.02 13.45
C CYS A 8 7.81 0.42 11.97
N LEU A 9 8.63 1.44 11.69
CA LEU A 9 8.87 1.90 10.32
C LEU A 9 9.83 0.99 9.54
N ALA A 10 10.73 0.27 10.23
CA ALA A 10 11.69 -0.63 9.59
C ALA A 10 11.10 -1.97 9.12
N MET A 11 9.84 -2.28 9.49
CA MET A 11 9.22 -3.58 9.25
C MET A 11 8.78 -3.82 7.80
N VAL A 12 8.53 -2.76 7.06
CA VAL A 12 7.90 -2.88 5.72
C VAL A 12 8.92 -3.08 4.59
N MET A 13 10.20 -2.78 4.83
CA MET A 13 11.23 -2.93 3.77
C MET A 13 11.85 -4.33 3.66
N ALA A 14 11.47 -5.31 4.50
CA ALA A 14 12.09 -6.64 4.54
C ALA A 14 11.33 -7.74 3.78
N LEU A 15 10.29 -7.41 3.01
CA LEU A 15 9.46 -8.38 2.27
C LEU A 15 10.09 -8.90 0.97
N SER A 16 11.40 -8.81 0.81
CA SER A 16 12.10 -9.41 -0.33
C SER A 16 12.98 -10.56 0.11
N LEU A 17 12.66 -11.77 -0.42
CA LEU A 17 13.50 -12.95 -0.50
C LEU A 17 13.75 -13.77 0.78
N ALA A 18 12.85 -14.72 1.09
CA ALA A 18 13.27 -16.00 1.65
C ALA A 18 12.27 -17.12 1.30
N ALA A 19 12.72 -18.00 0.45
CA ALA A 19 12.08 -19.30 0.22
C ALA A 19 12.50 -20.31 1.28
N CYS A 20 11.57 -21.20 1.65
CA CYS A 20 11.74 -22.49 2.35
C CYS A 20 12.05 -22.50 3.85
N GLY A 21 11.05 -22.94 4.62
CA GLY A 21 11.23 -23.47 5.98
C GLY A 21 9.91 -23.95 6.58
N ASN A 22 9.79 -25.25 6.71
CA ASN A 22 8.64 -26.02 7.18
C ASN A 22 8.34 -25.74 8.66
N SER A 23 7.16 -25.25 9.05
CA SER A 23 6.72 -25.30 10.44
C SER A 23 5.20 -25.26 10.59
N LYS A 24 4.73 -25.88 11.66
CA LYS A 24 3.39 -26.35 11.99
C LYS A 24 2.32 -25.25 11.98
N THR A 25 1.20 -25.58 11.40
CA THR A 25 -0.02 -24.77 11.22
C THR A 25 -0.70 -24.42 12.54
N PRO A 26 -1.03 -23.15 12.82
CA PRO A 26 -2.05 -22.77 13.81
C PRO A 26 -3.44 -22.96 13.22
N THR A 27 -4.40 -23.33 14.02
CA THR A 27 -5.78 -23.58 13.65
C THR A 27 -6.49 -22.27 13.36
N THR A 28 -6.80 -21.99 12.11
CA THR A 28 -7.60 -20.85 11.67
C THR A 28 -9.08 -21.22 11.74
N SER A 29 -9.87 -20.43 12.45
CA SER A 29 -11.33 -20.44 12.37
C SER A 29 -11.76 -19.57 11.18
N SER A 30 -12.05 -20.16 10.04
CA SER A 30 -12.62 -19.48 8.89
C SER A 30 -14.13 -19.70 8.87
N THR A 31 -14.90 -18.62 8.90
CA THR A 31 -16.32 -18.63 8.53
C THR A 31 -16.40 -18.33 7.04
N PRO A 32 -16.96 -19.19 6.19
CA PRO A 32 -17.09 -18.90 4.77
C PRO A 32 -18.17 -17.84 4.54
N ALA A 33 -17.83 -16.74 3.91
CA ALA A 33 -18.83 -15.89 3.26
C ALA A 33 -19.21 -16.57 1.94
N ASP A 34 -20.47 -16.96 1.82
CA ASP A 34 -21.07 -17.52 0.61
C ASP A 34 -21.22 -16.38 -0.41
N THR A 35 -20.30 -16.30 -1.35
CA THR A 35 -20.45 -15.46 -2.54
C THR A 35 -20.32 -16.36 -3.77
N SER A 36 -21.46 -16.58 -4.41
CA SER A 36 -21.52 -17.24 -5.73
C SER A 36 -20.65 -16.50 -6.74
N VAL A 37 -19.61 -17.16 -7.19
CA VAL A 37 -18.66 -16.65 -8.19
C VAL A 37 -19.35 -16.65 -9.55
N GLU A 38 -19.64 -15.46 -10.09
CA GLU A 38 -20.00 -15.35 -11.51
C GLU A 38 -18.73 -15.58 -12.35
N PRO A 39 -18.76 -16.47 -13.35
CA PRO A 39 -17.60 -16.65 -14.24
C PRO A 39 -17.32 -15.37 -15.01
N THR A 40 -16.03 -15.05 -15.24
CA THR A 40 -15.60 -13.88 -15.98
C THR A 40 -16.23 -13.88 -17.38
N SER A 41 -17.22 -13.03 -17.61
CA SER A 41 -17.90 -12.91 -18.89
C SER A 41 -17.02 -12.31 -20.00
N ALA A 42 -15.83 -11.83 -19.66
CA ALA A 42 -14.94 -11.07 -20.54
C ALA A 42 -13.73 -11.88 -21.08
N GLY A 43 -13.53 -13.13 -20.66
CA GLY A 43 -12.44 -13.97 -21.18
C GLY A 43 -11.03 -13.60 -20.70
N HIS A 44 -10.90 -12.82 -19.62
CA HIS A 44 -9.62 -12.44 -19.02
C HIS A 44 -9.63 -12.69 -17.48
N PRO A 45 -8.46 -12.65 -16.79
CA PRO A 45 -8.39 -12.75 -15.34
C PRO A 45 -9.26 -11.71 -14.63
N ALA A 46 -9.80 -12.07 -13.48
CA ALA A 46 -10.57 -11.16 -12.62
C ALA A 46 -10.24 -11.41 -11.15
N PHE A 47 -10.50 -10.41 -10.31
CA PHE A 47 -10.37 -10.52 -8.88
C PHE A 47 -11.74 -10.73 -8.22
N HIS A 48 -11.76 -11.58 -7.21
CA HIS A 48 -12.89 -11.76 -6.32
C HIS A 48 -12.47 -11.48 -4.89
N VAL A 49 -13.38 -10.95 -4.09
CA VAL A 49 -13.12 -10.80 -2.66
C VAL A 49 -12.93 -12.19 -2.06
N GLY A 50 -11.75 -12.44 -1.56
CA GLY A 50 -11.38 -13.69 -0.91
C GLY A 50 -11.74 -13.72 0.57
N SER A 51 -11.00 -14.48 1.34
CA SER A 51 -11.25 -14.66 2.76
C SER A 51 -10.67 -13.51 3.60
N ASN A 52 -11.41 -13.09 4.61
CA ASN A 52 -10.87 -12.28 5.69
C ASN A 52 -10.18 -13.20 6.70
N SER A 53 -9.02 -12.80 7.21
CA SER A 53 -8.37 -13.48 8.32
C SER A 53 -8.11 -12.53 9.48
N LYS A 54 -8.15 -13.06 10.70
CA LYS A 54 -7.86 -12.32 11.93
C LYS A 54 -7.01 -13.21 12.84
N GLN A 55 -5.97 -12.63 13.41
CA GLN A 55 -5.14 -13.24 14.45
C GLN A 55 -5.03 -12.28 15.62
N ASP A 56 -5.31 -12.76 16.84
CA ASP A 56 -5.27 -11.97 18.04
C ASP A 56 -4.26 -12.57 19.01
N LEU A 57 -3.44 -11.72 19.62
CA LEU A 57 -2.55 -12.11 20.71
C LEU A 57 -3.04 -11.46 22.00
N THR A 58 -3.04 -12.25 23.07
CA THR A 58 -3.57 -11.81 24.37
C THR A 58 -2.49 -11.82 25.45
N ALA A 59 -2.56 -10.85 26.36
CA ALA A 59 -1.79 -10.86 27.60
C ALA A 59 -2.23 -12.02 28.52
N LYS A 60 -1.45 -12.28 29.60
CA LYS A 60 -1.73 -13.36 30.55
C LYS A 60 -3.09 -13.27 31.23
N ASP A 61 -3.65 -12.09 31.33
CA ASP A 61 -4.97 -11.83 31.92
C ASP A 61 -6.12 -11.88 30.91
N GLY A 62 -5.83 -12.26 29.64
CA GLY A 62 -6.80 -12.41 28.56
C GLY A 62 -7.14 -11.11 27.81
N THR A 63 -6.43 -9.98 28.07
CA THR A 63 -6.62 -8.75 27.31
C THR A 63 -5.97 -8.91 25.93
N GLU A 64 -6.69 -8.56 24.85
CA GLU A 64 -6.09 -8.45 23.51
C GLU A 64 -5.04 -7.34 23.51
N VAL A 65 -3.81 -7.67 23.17
CA VAL A 65 -2.70 -6.71 23.09
C VAL A 65 -2.24 -6.44 21.67
N LEU A 66 -2.53 -7.36 20.76
CA LEU A 66 -2.23 -7.22 19.34
C LEU A 66 -3.35 -7.86 18.52
N ILE A 67 -3.80 -7.16 17.49
CA ILE A 67 -4.77 -7.61 16.50
C ILE A 67 -4.14 -7.50 15.12
N SER A 68 -4.20 -8.57 14.33
CA SER A 68 -3.72 -8.60 12.96
C SER A 68 -4.85 -9.07 12.05
N LYS A 69 -5.33 -8.18 11.16
CA LYS A 69 -6.44 -8.45 10.23
C LYS A 69 -5.96 -8.39 8.79
N SER A 70 -6.50 -9.22 7.92
CA SER A 70 -6.28 -9.08 6.49
C SER A 70 -7.54 -9.39 5.68
N THR A 71 -7.72 -8.65 4.59
CA THR A 71 -8.67 -8.97 3.52
C THR A 71 -7.86 -9.31 2.28
N ALA A 72 -8.05 -10.52 1.75
CA ALA A 72 -7.38 -10.99 0.55
C ALA A 72 -8.33 -10.97 -0.65
N TYR A 73 -7.76 -10.99 -1.85
CA TYR A 73 -8.48 -11.25 -3.08
C TYR A 73 -7.99 -12.56 -3.69
N ASP A 74 -8.92 -13.30 -4.27
CA ASP A 74 -8.61 -14.45 -5.10
C ASP A 74 -8.54 -14.00 -6.55
N ILE A 75 -7.55 -14.53 -7.28
CA ILE A 75 -7.47 -14.33 -8.73
C ILE A 75 -8.14 -15.50 -9.45
N VAL A 76 -9.05 -15.20 -10.36
CA VAL A 76 -9.79 -16.21 -11.15
C VAL A 76 -9.51 -15.98 -12.62
N TYR A 77 -9.16 -17.07 -13.32
CA TYR A 77 -8.96 -17.11 -14.76
C TYR A 77 -10.19 -17.80 -15.39
N PRO A 78 -10.51 -17.47 -16.67
CA PRO A 78 -11.58 -18.19 -17.41
C PRO A 78 -11.37 -19.71 -17.45
N GLU A 79 -10.10 -20.12 -17.54
CA GLU A 79 -9.67 -21.50 -17.44
C GLU A 79 -8.52 -21.62 -16.44
N ALA A 80 -8.55 -22.65 -15.59
CA ALA A 80 -7.52 -22.88 -14.61
C ALA A 80 -6.13 -23.01 -15.28
N SER A 81 -5.16 -22.25 -14.81
CA SER A 81 -3.82 -22.16 -15.38
C SER A 81 -2.73 -22.24 -14.29
N ASP A 82 -1.51 -22.54 -14.71
CA ASP A 82 -0.38 -22.50 -13.78
C ASP A 82 -0.02 -21.06 -13.38
N ALA A 83 -0.29 -20.08 -14.26
CA ALA A 83 -0.15 -18.66 -13.95
C ALA A 83 -1.10 -18.26 -12.81
N GLN A 84 -2.38 -18.65 -12.88
CA GLN A 84 -3.35 -18.43 -11.78
C GLN A 84 -2.82 -18.98 -10.45
N LYS A 85 -2.35 -20.24 -10.46
CA LYS A 85 -1.83 -20.89 -9.23
C LYS A 85 -0.60 -20.15 -8.68
N ALA A 86 0.28 -19.68 -9.57
CA ALA A 86 1.49 -18.96 -9.17
C ALA A 86 1.13 -17.61 -8.53
N ILE A 87 0.22 -16.84 -9.13
CA ILE A 87 -0.25 -15.56 -8.60
C ILE A 87 -0.96 -15.78 -7.26
N GLN A 88 -1.93 -16.72 -7.21
CA GLN A 88 -2.68 -17.01 -6.00
C GLN A 88 -1.76 -17.39 -4.83
N LYS A 89 -0.76 -18.23 -5.09
CA LYS A 89 0.24 -18.62 -4.09
C LYS A 89 1.05 -17.41 -3.57
N ASP A 90 1.43 -16.47 -4.45
CA ASP A 90 2.15 -15.26 -4.02
C ASP A 90 1.26 -14.36 -3.17
N LEU A 91 -0.02 -14.17 -3.56
CA LEU A 91 -0.99 -13.41 -2.78
C LEU A 91 -1.22 -14.01 -1.38
N GLU A 92 -1.35 -15.33 -1.29
CA GLU A 92 -1.45 -16.04 -0.01
C GLU A 92 -0.18 -15.89 0.83
N GLN A 93 1.00 -15.89 0.19
CA GLN A 93 2.27 -15.67 0.87
C GLN A 93 2.38 -14.24 1.42
N VAL A 94 1.91 -13.23 0.69
CA VAL A 94 1.85 -11.83 1.17
C VAL A 94 1.04 -11.75 2.46
N VAL A 95 -0.14 -12.37 2.52
CA VAL A 95 -0.98 -12.41 3.73
C VAL A 95 -0.28 -13.15 4.87
N ALA A 96 0.34 -14.29 4.59
CA ALA A 96 1.04 -15.07 5.60
C ALA A 96 2.24 -14.32 6.19
N ASP A 97 3.02 -13.64 5.35
CA ASP A 97 4.17 -12.85 5.80
C ASP A 97 3.72 -11.63 6.60
N PHE A 98 2.64 -10.98 6.20
CA PHE A 98 2.04 -9.88 6.95
C PHE A 98 1.68 -10.30 8.40
N HIS A 99 0.93 -11.39 8.57
CA HIS A 99 0.58 -11.88 9.92
C HIS A 99 1.81 -12.30 10.73
N LYS A 100 2.76 -12.97 10.08
CA LYS A 100 4.03 -13.36 10.72
C LYS A 100 4.81 -12.15 11.21
N ASP A 101 4.88 -11.08 10.41
CA ASP A 101 5.62 -9.87 10.77
C ASP A 101 4.88 -9.06 11.84
N SER A 102 3.56 -8.95 11.76
CA SER A 102 2.73 -8.36 12.82
C SER A 102 2.94 -9.08 14.16
N ASN A 103 2.96 -10.40 14.16
CA ASN A 103 3.13 -11.20 15.37
C ASN A 103 4.53 -11.04 16.02
N LYS A 104 5.55 -10.57 15.30
CA LYS A 104 6.86 -10.23 15.89
C LYS A 104 6.77 -9.06 16.90
N GLN A 105 5.70 -8.27 16.85
CA GLN A 105 5.46 -7.16 17.77
C GLN A 105 4.80 -7.59 19.10
N GLU A 106 4.60 -8.88 19.35
CA GLU A 106 3.96 -9.40 20.55
C GLU A 106 4.62 -8.90 21.85
N GLU A 107 5.96 -8.95 21.94
CA GLU A 107 6.69 -8.50 23.11
C GLU A 107 6.53 -7.01 23.38
N ASP A 108 6.61 -6.20 22.33
CA ASP A 108 6.42 -4.75 22.41
C ASP A 108 4.98 -4.40 22.77
N ALA A 109 3.99 -5.07 22.20
CA ALA A 109 2.57 -4.88 22.53
C ALA A 109 2.28 -5.24 23.99
N ASN A 110 2.82 -6.35 24.49
CA ASN A 110 2.70 -6.71 25.91
C ASN A 110 3.38 -5.68 26.83
N THR A 111 4.55 -5.17 26.44
CA THR A 111 5.26 -4.12 27.19
C THR A 111 4.45 -2.85 27.23
N TYR A 112 3.89 -2.42 26.11
CA TYR A 112 3.01 -1.25 26.01
C TYR A 112 1.78 -1.38 26.92
N TYR A 113 1.14 -2.54 26.94
CA TYR A 113 0.02 -2.83 27.84
C TYR A 113 0.43 -2.72 29.31
N GLN A 114 1.57 -3.29 29.72
CA GLN A 114 2.05 -3.22 31.08
C GLN A 114 2.40 -1.78 31.51
N GLU A 115 2.95 -0.98 30.61
CA GLU A 115 3.24 0.44 30.85
C GLU A 115 1.94 1.26 31.02
N PHE A 116 0.93 0.97 30.18
CA PHE A 116 -0.39 1.58 30.26
C PHE A 116 -1.03 1.33 31.63
N LEU A 117 -1.04 0.09 32.11
CA LEU A 117 -1.56 -0.25 33.45
C LEU A 117 -0.76 0.42 34.58
N LYS A 118 0.58 0.47 34.50
CA LYS A 118 1.44 1.15 35.46
C LYS A 118 1.18 2.65 35.53
N SER A 119 0.77 3.27 34.45
CA SER A 119 0.41 4.69 34.39
C SER A 119 -0.97 5.01 34.98
N GLY A 120 -1.72 3.99 35.42
CA GLY A 120 -3.05 4.12 36.00
C GLY A 120 -4.21 3.89 35.02
N GLY A 121 -3.90 3.48 33.79
CA GLY A 121 -4.91 3.09 32.80
C GLY A 121 -5.68 1.85 33.23
N LYS A 122 -6.94 1.74 32.81
CA LYS A 122 -7.78 0.59 33.08
C LYS A 122 -7.79 -0.35 31.88
N LYS A 123 -7.88 -1.65 32.17
CA LYS A 123 -7.89 -2.70 31.15
C LYS A 123 -8.91 -2.46 30.04
N GLU A 124 -10.09 -1.97 30.39
CA GLU A 124 -11.21 -1.70 29.47
C GLU A 124 -10.99 -0.48 28.57
N GLU A 125 -10.00 0.35 28.90
CA GLU A 125 -9.61 1.56 28.16
C GLU A 125 -8.37 1.33 27.29
N PHE A 126 -7.82 0.10 27.31
CA PHE A 126 -6.61 -0.22 26.54
C PHE A 126 -6.90 -0.40 25.06
N THR A 127 -6.12 0.28 24.22
CA THR A 127 -6.15 0.10 22.76
C THR A 127 -5.01 -0.80 22.33
N PRO A 128 -5.27 -1.98 21.75
CA PRO A 128 -4.24 -2.91 21.33
C PRO A 128 -3.43 -2.37 20.13
N TYR A 129 -2.24 -2.92 19.93
CA TYR A 129 -1.56 -2.79 18.65
C TYR A 129 -2.46 -3.39 17.56
N THR A 130 -2.64 -2.66 16.49
CA THR A 130 -3.51 -3.09 15.39
C THR A 130 -2.75 -3.04 14.07
N PHE A 131 -2.79 -4.15 13.35
CA PHE A 131 -2.22 -4.29 12.02
C PHE A 131 -3.34 -4.71 11.06
N GLU A 132 -3.41 -4.05 9.90
CA GLU A 132 -4.44 -4.33 8.92
C GLU A 132 -3.84 -4.32 7.51
N LEU A 133 -4.07 -5.41 6.78
CA LEU A 133 -3.70 -5.54 5.37
C LEU A 133 -4.96 -5.63 4.53
N THR A 134 -5.10 -4.68 3.62
CA THR A 134 -6.14 -4.75 2.59
C THR A 134 -5.52 -4.55 1.22
N CYS A 135 -6.27 -4.78 0.16
CA CYS A 135 -5.74 -4.61 -1.18
C CYS A 135 -6.81 -4.13 -2.15
N LYS A 136 -6.37 -3.48 -3.24
CA LYS A 136 -7.20 -2.94 -4.31
C LYS A 136 -6.71 -3.50 -5.64
N PRO A 137 -7.54 -4.27 -6.38
CA PRO A 137 -7.25 -4.61 -7.77
C PRO A 137 -7.19 -3.36 -8.63
N LEU A 138 -6.19 -3.26 -9.51
CA LEU A 138 -5.95 -2.09 -10.35
C LEU A 138 -6.09 -2.41 -11.84
N ARG A 139 -5.54 -3.54 -12.27
CA ARG A 139 -5.60 -4.00 -13.65
C ARG A 139 -5.59 -5.53 -13.65
N ALA A 140 -6.47 -6.13 -14.45
CA ALA A 140 -6.47 -7.57 -14.70
C ALA A 140 -6.92 -7.82 -16.15
N ASP A 141 -5.97 -8.15 -17.00
CA ASP A 141 -6.19 -8.50 -18.39
C ASP A 141 -5.33 -9.70 -18.80
N ASN A 142 -5.30 -10.02 -20.09
CA ASN A 142 -4.56 -11.18 -20.60
C ASN A 142 -3.03 -11.03 -20.54
N ASN A 143 -2.52 -9.85 -20.21
CA ASN A 143 -1.10 -9.54 -20.17
C ASN A 143 -0.60 -9.20 -18.77
N VAL A 144 -1.41 -8.47 -17.99
CA VAL A 144 -1.02 -7.96 -16.66
C VAL A 144 -2.11 -8.22 -15.64
N VAL A 145 -1.68 -8.66 -14.46
CA VAL A 145 -2.45 -8.62 -13.22
C VAL A 145 -1.74 -7.70 -12.24
N SER A 146 -2.39 -6.63 -11.81
CA SER A 146 -1.81 -5.62 -10.91
C SER A 146 -2.73 -5.36 -9.72
N ILE A 147 -2.17 -5.41 -8.51
CA ILE A 147 -2.88 -5.21 -7.25
C ILE A 147 -2.04 -4.36 -6.30
N LEU A 148 -2.69 -3.38 -5.67
CA LEU A 148 -2.12 -2.50 -4.65
C LEU A 148 -2.54 -2.98 -3.27
N PHE A 149 -1.57 -3.09 -2.35
CA PHE A 149 -1.79 -3.41 -0.96
C PHE A 149 -1.65 -2.16 -0.09
N TYR A 150 -2.48 -2.08 0.93
CA TYR A 150 -2.44 -1.09 1.99
C TYR A 150 -2.16 -1.81 3.29
N SER A 151 -1.07 -1.48 3.95
CA SER A 151 -0.66 -2.03 5.23
C SER A 151 -0.70 -0.93 6.28
N TYR A 152 -1.71 -0.98 7.14
CA TYR A 152 -1.86 -0.09 8.28
C TYR A 152 -1.24 -0.70 9.54
N ALA A 153 -0.59 0.11 10.36
CA ALA A 153 -0.04 -0.28 11.65
C ALA A 153 -0.30 0.80 12.70
N TYR A 154 -0.92 0.42 13.81
CA TYR A 154 -1.01 1.20 15.03
C TYR A 154 -0.22 0.50 16.13
N CYS A 155 0.82 1.16 16.64
CA CYS A 155 1.69 0.65 17.71
C CYS A 155 1.69 1.60 18.92
N GLY A 156 0.53 2.14 19.26
CA GLY A 156 0.40 3.16 20.31
C GLY A 156 0.73 4.56 19.80
N GLY A 157 0.33 5.57 20.58
CA GLY A 157 0.54 6.99 20.24
C GLY A 157 -0.68 7.66 19.64
N ALA A 158 -0.49 8.80 18.96
CA ALA A 158 -1.57 9.66 18.50
C ALA A 158 -2.27 9.16 17.21
N HIS A 159 -1.58 8.39 16.36
CA HIS A 159 -2.09 7.86 15.10
C HIS A 159 -1.27 6.65 14.65
N GLY A 160 -1.85 5.85 13.76
CA GLY A 160 -1.14 4.79 13.06
C GLY A 160 -0.35 5.30 11.85
N SER A 161 0.24 4.40 11.12
CA SER A 161 0.95 4.64 9.86
C SER A 161 0.40 3.75 8.77
N LEU A 162 0.35 4.26 7.55
CA LEU A 162 -0.04 3.53 6.36
C LEU A 162 1.16 3.38 5.42
N THR A 163 1.37 2.17 4.96
CA THR A 163 2.34 1.86 3.91
C THR A 163 1.63 1.17 2.76
N THR A 164 2.07 1.45 1.54
CA THR A 164 1.56 0.80 0.35
C THR A 164 2.65 0.03 -0.37
N PHE A 165 2.27 -1.04 -1.02
CA PHE A 165 3.10 -1.76 -1.98
C PHE A 165 2.23 -2.46 -3.00
N ALA A 166 2.74 -2.66 -4.20
CA ALA A 166 2.01 -3.35 -5.26
C ALA A 166 2.65 -4.67 -5.66
N ARG A 167 1.85 -5.53 -6.28
CA ARG A 167 2.29 -6.70 -7.02
C ARG A 167 1.81 -6.59 -8.45
N ASN A 168 2.73 -6.71 -9.37
CA ASN A 168 2.47 -6.75 -10.81
C ASN A 168 2.91 -8.11 -11.32
N TYR A 169 2.05 -8.79 -12.06
CA TYR A 169 2.31 -10.11 -12.58
C TYR A 169 2.11 -10.14 -14.09
N ASP A 170 2.96 -10.88 -14.78
CA ASP A 170 2.66 -11.36 -16.11
C ASP A 170 1.49 -12.35 -16.04
N ALA A 171 0.38 -12.01 -16.69
CA ALA A 171 -0.85 -12.80 -16.60
C ALA A 171 -0.74 -14.19 -17.27
N LYS A 172 0.22 -14.40 -18.18
CA LYS A 172 0.42 -15.66 -18.90
C LYS A 172 1.27 -16.64 -18.11
N THR A 173 2.21 -16.14 -17.31
CA THR A 173 3.19 -16.97 -16.61
C THR A 173 3.06 -16.93 -15.09
N GLY A 174 2.40 -15.91 -14.54
CA GLY A 174 2.33 -15.66 -13.10
C GLY A 174 3.62 -15.11 -12.49
N LYS A 175 4.62 -14.76 -13.34
CA LYS A 175 5.88 -14.15 -12.89
C LYS A 175 5.61 -12.75 -12.32
N VAL A 176 6.19 -12.44 -11.16
CA VAL A 176 6.22 -11.07 -10.63
C VAL A 176 7.07 -10.19 -11.56
N LEU A 177 6.49 -9.08 -12.00
CA LEU A 177 7.13 -8.10 -12.86
C LEU A 177 7.86 -7.04 -12.02
N THR A 178 9.04 -6.67 -12.49
CA THR A 178 9.86 -5.58 -11.98
C THR A 178 9.92 -4.46 -12.99
N MET A 179 10.43 -3.28 -12.62
CA MET A 179 10.57 -2.15 -13.55
C MET A 179 11.35 -2.51 -14.82
N LYS A 180 12.32 -3.42 -14.70
CA LYS A 180 13.14 -3.88 -15.85
C LYS A 180 12.37 -4.69 -16.88
N ASP A 181 11.26 -5.32 -16.48
CA ASP A 181 10.43 -6.12 -17.38
C ASP A 181 9.58 -5.24 -18.33
N PHE A 182 9.48 -3.95 -18.05
CA PHE A 182 8.63 -3.04 -18.83
C PHE A 182 9.33 -2.39 -20.03
N GLY A 183 10.65 -2.28 -20.00
CA GLY A 183 11.46 -1.67 -21.08
C GLY A 183 12.66 -0.90 -20.53
N GLU A 184 13.72 -0.79 -21.33
CA GLU A 184 14.98 -0.20 -20.89
C GLU A 184 14.86 1.29 -20.51
N GLU A 185 14.03 2.04 -21.23
CA GLU A 185 13.87 3.49 -21.05
C GLU A 185 12.71 3.86 -20.10
N VAL A 186 11.88 2.90 -19.67
CA VAL A 186 10.66 3.16 -18.90
C VAL A 186 11.01 3.76 -17.53
N SER A 187 12.00 3.21 -16.84
CA SER A 187 12.36 3.70 -15.50
C SER A 187 12.81 5.16 -15.53
N SER A 188 13.61 5.56 -16.52
CA SER A 188 14.03 6.95 -16.69
C SER A 188 12.86 7.87 -16.98
N LEU A 189 12.00 7.47 -17.91
CA LEU A 189 10.84 8.28 -18.31
C LEU A 189 9.87 8.54 -17.16
N VAL A 190 9.50 7.51 -16.40
CA VAL A 190 8.57 7.66 -15.27
C VAL A 190 9.19 8.44 -14.12
N THR A 191 10.51 8.29 -13.89
CA THR A 191 11.25 9.04 -12.89
C THR A 191 11.32 10.52 -13.26
N ASP A 192 11.68 10.85 -14.52
CA ASP A 192 11.74 12.22 -15.01
C ASP A 192 10.37 12.90 -14.93
N ASN A 193 9.30 12.16 -15.21
CA ASN A 193 7.92 12.64 -15.05
C ASN A 193 7.60 12.97 -13.58
N ALA A 194 7.91 12.08 -12.63
CA ALA A 194 7.71 12.33 -11.20
C ALA A 194 8.50 13.55 -10.73
N VAL A 195 9.78 13.67 -11.10
CA VAL A 195 10.64 14.83 -10.80
C VAL A 195 10.04 16.13 -11.33
N LYS A 196 9.51 16.10 -12.55
CA LYS A 196 8.86 17.27 -13.17
C LYS A 196 7.66 17.73 -12.34
N PHE A 197 6.80 16.80 -11.88
CA PHE A 197 5.66 17.13 -11.02
C PHE A 197 6.12 17.66 -9.65
N ILE A 198 7.01 16.95 -8.96
CA ILE A 198 7.50 17.34 -7.63
C ILE A 198 8.04 18.80 -7.68
N ASN A 199 8.92 19.08 -8.66
CA ASN A 199 9.52 20.39 -8.77
C ASN A 199 8.54 21.49 -9.15
N ALA A 200 7.56 21.21 -10.01
CA ALA A 200 6.55 22.19 -10.41
C ALA A 200 5.51 22.44 -9.30
N ILE A 201 5.10 21.41 -8.56
CA ILE A 201 4.19 21.53 -7.41
C ILE A 201 4.89 22.32 -6.30
N GLN A 202 6.16 22.03 -6.02
CA GLN A 202 6.93 22.73 -4.99
C GLN A 202 7.06 24.24 -5.29
N ASP A 203 7.20 24.62 -6.57
CA ASP A 203 7.24 26.03 -6.98
C ASP A 203 5.93 26.80 -6.76
N THR A 204 4.81 26.08 -6.64
CA THR A 204 3.47 26.70 -6.56
C THR A 204 2.83 26.55 -5.19
N ASP A 205 2.96 25.37 -4.56
CA ASP A 205 2.18 24.99 -3.38
C ASP A 205 3.02 24.73 -2.13
N ASP A 206 4.37 24.70 -2.26
CA ASP A 206 5.31 24.37 -1.15
C ASP A 206 4.89 23.08 -0.41
N ALA A 207 4.47 22.05 -1.17
CA ALA A 207 3.81 20.87 -0.66
C ALA A 207 4.77 19.76 -0.23
N PHE A 208 6.00 19.77 -0.72
CA PHE A 208 7.01 18.73 -0.47
C PHE A 208 8.06 19.16 0.55
N PHE A 209 8.75 18.19 1.17
CA PHE A 209 9.83 18.45 2.12
C PHE A 209 11.11 19.00 1.47
N TYR A 210 11.23 18.91 0.16
CA TYR A 210 12.43 19.25 -0.60
C TYR A 210 12.16 20.44 -1.52
N ASP A 211 13.07 21.41 -1.56
CA ASP A 211 12.96 22.55 -2.48
C ASP A 211 12.99 22.10 -3.93
N LYS A 212 13.90 21.19 -4.28
CA LYS A 212 14.03 20.58 -5.61
C LYS A 212 14.62 19.19 -5.51
N VAL A 213 14.16 18.31 -6.38
CA VAL A 213 14.67 16.94 -6.49
C VAL A 213 15.22 16.68 -7.89
N LYS A 214 16.08 15.66 -7.99
CA LYS A 214 16.64 15.14 -9.23
C LYS A 214 16.34 13.65 -9.35
N ALA A 215 16.40 13.14 -10.57
CA ALA A 215 16.10 11.74 -10.84
C ALA A 215 16.96 10.74 -10.05
N ASN A 216 18.20 11.11 -9.70
CA ASN A 216 19.11 10.25 -8.95
C ASN A 216 19.08 10.45 -7.43
N ASP A 217 18.20 11.28 -6.91
CA ASP A 217 18.03 11.45 -5.47
C ASP A 217 17.38 10.18 -4.86
N GLU A 218 17.82 9.80 -3.67
CA GLU A 218 17.38 8.57 -2.99
C GLU A 218 15.85 8.54 -2.81
N SER A 219 15.25 9.67 -2.45
CA SER A 219 13.79 9.82 -2.30
C SER A 219 13.02 9.52 -3.59
N VAL A 220 13.61 9.81 -4.74
CA VAL A 220 13.01 9.54 -6.06
C VAL A 220 13.30 8.10 -6.51
N GLN A 221 14.54 7.63 -6.30
CA GLN A 221 14.94 6.29 -6.71
C GLN A 221 14.19 5.19 -5.93
N SER A 222 13.79 5.45 -4.69
CA SER A 222 13.00 4.51 -3.89
C SER A 222 11.64 4.16 -4.53
N MET A 223 11.06 5.05 -5.33
CA MET A 223 9.83 4.78 -6.08
C MET A 223 10.00 3.74 -7.21
N LEU A 224 11.24 3.45 -7.63
CA LEU A 224 11.54 2.40 -8.61
C LEU A 224 11.73 1.02 -7.99
N GLU A 225 11.76 0.92 -6.67
CA GLU A 225 11.88 -0.35 -5.97
C GLU A 225 10.66 -1.23 -6.20
N THR A 226 10.88 -2.55 -6.12
CA THR A 226 9.78 -3.51 -6.27
C THR A 226 8.70 -3.26 -5.22
N GLY A 227 7.48 -3.07 -5.70
CA GLY A 227 6.33 -2.78 -4.85
C GLY A 227 5.95 -1.28 -4.77
N ASN A 228 6.81 -0.37 -5.23
CA ASN A 228 6.50 1.06 -5.22
C ASN A 228 5.98 1.58 -6.56
N PHE A 229 5.52 0.70 -7.42
CA PHE A 229 4.89 1.04 -8.68
C PHE A 229 3.85 -0.01 -9.08
N TYR A 230 2.90 0.40 -9.91
CA TYR A 230 1.88 -0.49 -10.47
C TYR A 230 1.43 -0.06 -11.86
N LEU A 231 0.76 -0.97 -12.58
CA LEU A 231 0.04 -0.65 -13.79
C LEU A 231 -1.45 -0.51 -13.47
N SER A 232 -2.04 0.60 -13.91
CA SER A 232 -3.47 0.87 -13.87
C SER A 232 -4.09 0.80 -15.27
N LYS A 233 -5.36 1.16 -15.39
CA LYS A 233 -6.00 1.40 -16.69
C LYS A 233 -5.49 2.68 -17.38
N ASP A 234 -4.90 3.61 -16.62
CA ASP A 234 -4.50 4.94 -17.09
C ASP A 234 -3.00 5.07 -17.40
N GLY A 235 -2.17 4.13 -16.92
CA GLY A 235 -0.72 4.16 -17.13
C GLY A 235 0.07 3.39 -16.09
N LEU A 236 1.38 3.64 -16.09
CA LEU A 236 2.30 3.19 -15.06
C LEU A 236 2.37 4.26 -13.97
N VAL A 237 2.16 3.85 -12.73
CA VAL A 237 2.10 4.73 -11.56
C VAL A 237 3.27 4.44 -10.64
N LEU A 238 4.05 5.46 -10.30
CA LEU A 238 5.01 5.42 -9.19
C LEU A 238 4.29 5.87 -7.93
N ILE A 239 4.57 5.19 -6.81
CA ILE A 239 3.96 5.49 -5.52
C ILE A 239 5.04 6.05 -4.59
N ASP A 240 4.70 7.15 -3.92
CA ASP A 240 5.43 7.65 -2.76
C ASP A 240 4.61 7.44 -1.49
N GLY A 241 5.21 6.83 -0.49
CA GLY A 241 4.56 6.53 0.78
C GLY A 241 4.41 7.77 1.67
N GLN A 242 3.66 7.60 2.76
CA GLN A 242 3.53 8.66 3.76
C GLN A 242 4.90 9.06 4.35
N TYR A 243 5.10 10.35 4.57
CA TYR A 243 6.32 10.96 5.16
C TYR A 243 7.60 10.89 4.32
N LEU A 244 7.58 10.41 3.10
CA LEU A 244 8.78 10.38 2.26
C LEU A 244 8.98 11.73 1.55
N LEU A 245 8.05 12.12 0.69
CA LEU A 245 8.10 13.40 -0.03
C LEU A 245 7.22 14.49 0.60
N GLN A 246 6.12 14.11 1.24
CA GLN A 246 5.11 15.02 1.80
C GLN A 246 4.80 14.73 3.28
N PRO A 247 4.20 15.68 4.02
CA PRO A 247 3.71 15.44 5.38
C PRO A 247 2.64 14.34 5.44
N TYR A 248 2.46 13.75 6.61
CA TYR A 248 1.45 12.72 6.88
C TYR A 248 0.05 13.05 6.33
N ALA A 249 -0.38 14.31 6.51
CA ALA A 249 -1.70 14.76 6.09
C ALA A 249 -1.91 14.76 4.56
N ALA A 250 -0.84 14.73 3.77
CA ALA A 250 -0.89 14.61 2.32
C ALA A 250 -1.10 13.15 1.85
N GLY A 251 -0.97 12.19 2.76
CA GLY A 251 -1.21 10.77 2.49
C GLY A 251 -0.16 10.15 1.58
N ILE A 252 -0.63 9.42 0.57
CA ILE A 252 0.16 8.79 -0.48
C ILE A 252 0.20 9.72 -1.68
N VAL A 253 1.32 9.75 -2.40
CA VAL A 253 1.45 10.48 -3.66
C VAL A 253 1.62 9.50 -4.80
N GLU A 254 0.85 9.66 -5.84
CA GLU A 254 0.87 8.82 -7.03
C GLU A 254 1.22 9.65 -8.26
N PHE A 255 2.25 9.22 -8.99
CA PHE A 255 2.70 9.84 -10.23
C PHE A 255 2.38 8.91 -11.39
N THR A 256 1.35 9.23 -12.14
CA THR A 256 0.95 8.46 -13.33
C THR A 256 1.67 8.96 -14.56
N THR A 257 2.28 8.05 -15.31
CA THR A 257 2.71 8.29 -16.69
C THR A 257 1.77 7.51 -17.61
N SER A 258 1.04 8.22 -18.47
CA SER A 258 0.01 7.65 -19.34
C SER A 258 0.60 6.65 -20.34
N TYR A 259 -0.24 5.75 -20.86
CA TYR A 259 0.18 4.84 -21.92
C TYR A 259 0.54 5.56 -23.20
N ASP A 260 -0.09 6.72 -23.49
CA ASP A 260 0.27 7.53 -24.65
C ASP A 260 1.69 8.11 -24.50
N ASP A 261 2.09 8.56 -23.32
CA ASP A 261 3.45 9.05 -23.07
C ASP A 261 4.48 7.91 -23.02
N LEU A 262 4.06 6.70 -22.64
CA LEU A 262 4.90 5.49 -22.60
C LEU A 262 5.02 4.79 -23.98
N ARG A 263 4.28 5.24 -24.98
CA ARG A 263 4.22 4.60 -26.29
C ARG A 263 5.60 4.48 -26.94
N GLY A 264 5.94 3.26 -27.38
CA GLY A 264 7.24 2.94 -27.97
C GLY A 264 8.41 2.85 -26.97
N LYS A 265 8.14 2.96 -25.66
CA LYS A 265 9.10 2.76 -24.57
C LYS A 265 8.69 1.57 -23.69
N LEU A 266 7.43 1.54 -23.30
CA LEU A 266 6.83 0.39 -22.63
C LEU A 266 6.70 -0.75 -23.65
N ASN A 267 7.04 -1.99 -23.23
CA ASN A 267 6.85 -3.17 -24.06
C ASN A 267 5.38 -3.28 -24.50
N ASP A 268 5.14 -3.50 -25.78
CA ASP A 268 3.81 -3.45 -26.43
C ASP A 268 2.77 -4.34 -25.73
N GLU A 269 3.20 -5.48 -25.18
CA GLU A 269 2.30 -6.41 -24.49
C GLU A 269 1.69 -5.82 -23.21
N TYR A 270 2.32 -4.83 -22.59
CA TYR A 270 1.84 -4.18 -21.37
C TYR A 270 1.11 -2.86 -21.64
N THR A 271 1.12 -2.39 -22.89
CA THR A 271 0.55 -1.10 -23.29
C THR A 271 -0.97 -1.21 -23.42
N LEU A 272 -1.67 -0.16 -22.99
CA LEU A 272 -3.06 0.13 -23.34
C LEU A 272 -3.10 1.45 -24.15
N ASP A 273 -4.28 1.89 -24.54
CA ASP A 273 -4.47 3.18 -25.16
C ASP A 273 -4.90 4.25 -24.15
N GLY A 274 -4.41 5.47 -24.36
CA GLY A 274 -4.86 6.64 -23.61
C GLY A 274 -4.24 6.79 -22.22
N GLY A 275 -5.07 7.21 -21.28
CA GLY A 275 -4.67 7.59 -19.92
C GLY A 275 -4.32 9.07 -19.81
N VAL A 276 -4.07 9.52 -18.58
CA VAL A 276 -3.69 10.89 -18.27
C VAL A 276 -2.45 10.90 -17.38
N THR A 277 -1.44 11.61 -17.84
CA THR A 277 -0.24 11.84 -17.03
C THR A 277 -0.55 12.88 -15.97
N ASN A 278 -0.46 12.49 -14.70
CA ASN A 278 -0.84 13.31 -13.55
C ASN A 278 -0.02 12.98 -12.29
N CYS A 279 -0.19 13.86 -11.28
CA CYS A 279 0.21 13.58 -9.91
C CYS A 279 -1.02 13.73 -9.01
N VAL A 280 -1.29 12.76 -8.16
CA VAL A 280 -2.45 12.73 -7.26
C VAL A 280 -1.97 12.56 -5.83
N SER A 281 -2.51 13.40 -4.94
CA SER A 281 -2.35 13.31 -3.48
C SER A 281 -3.58 13.87 -2.79
N ALA A 282 -3.65 13.83 -1.47
CA ALA A 282 -4.70 14.50 -0.73
C ALA A 282 -4.72 16.02 -0.95
N MET A 283 -3.60 16.60 -1.39
CA MET A 283 -3.48 18.04 -1.66
C MET A 283 -4.12 18.48 -2.97
N GLY A 284 -4.32 17.56 -3.92
CA GLY A 284 -4.91 17.85 -5.22
C GLY A 284 -4.53 16.85 -6.30
N THR A 285 -5.18 17.00 -7.45
CA THR A 285 -4.78 16.35 -8.70
C THR A 285 -4.12 17.39 -9.61
N TYR A 286 -2.89 17.10 -10.02
CA TYR A 286 -2.06 18.01 -10.81
C TYR A 286 -1.82 17.42 -12.20
N THR A 287 -1.94 18.26 -13.22
CA THR A 287 -1.66 17.94 -14.62
C THR A 287 -0.90 19.07 -15.27
N PHE A 288 -0.27 18.81 -16.41
CA PHE A 288 0.28 19.86 -17.26
C PHE A 288 -0.66 20.09 -18.45
N ASP A 289 -0.97 21.37 -18.73
CA ASP A 289 -1.72 21.74 -19.93
C ASP A 289 -0.84 21.65 -21.19
N GLN A 290 -1.42 21.98 -22.35
CA GLN A 290 -0.74 21.92 -23.65
C GLN A 290 0.47 22.87 -23.77
N ASP A 291 0.49 23.92 -22.94
CA ASP A 291 1.59 24.90 -22.87
C ASP A 291 2.65 24.49 -21.83
N GLY A 292 2.47 23.32 -21.18
CA GLY A 292 3.36 22.79 -20.16
C GLY A 292 3.23 23.49 -18.80
N LYS A 293 2.14 24.25 -18.58
CA LYS A 293 1.86 24.90 -17.29
C LYS A 293 1.13 23.93 -16.35
N LEU A 294 1.59 23.88 -15.09
CA LEU A 294 0.92 23.10 -14.06
C LEU A 294 -0.48 23.63 -13.78
N THR A 295 -1.44 22.74 -13.74
CA THR A 295 -2.83 22.98 -13.34
C THR A 295 -3.18 22.09 -12.16
N LYS A 296 -4.01 22.61 -11.24
CA LYS A 296 -4.47 21.91 -10.04
C LYS A 296 -5.99 21.85 -10.04
N THR A 297 -6.53 20.69 -9.75
CA THR A 297 -7.95 20.48 -9.48
C THR A 297 -8.14 19.92 -8.07
N GLU A 298 -9.37 19.79 -7.60
CA GLU A 298 -9.66 19.07 -6.37
C GLU A 298 -9.07 17.65 -6.43
N SER A 299 -8.67 17.16 -5.27
CA SER A 299 -8.09 15.82 -5.17
C SER A 299 -9.09 14.77 -5.64
N SER A 300 -8.66 13.87 -6.51
CA SER A 300 -9.36 12.62 -6.78
C SER A 300 -8.98 11.50 -5.79
N TYR A 301 -8.05 11.79 -4.88
CA TYR A 301 -7.69 10.91 -3.80
C TYR A 301 -8.86 10.79 -2.83
N ASP A 302 -9.40 9.59 -2.68
CA ASP A 302 -10.43 9.28 -1.71
C ASP A 302 -9.82 8.57 -0.50
N PRO A 303 -9.64 9.25 0.64
CA PRO A 303 -9.18 8.58 1.86
C PRO A 303 -10.17 7.51 2.35
N ALA A 304 -11.42 7.48 1.87
CA ALA A 304 -12.38 6.42 2.16
C ALA A 304 -12.15 5.16 1.31
N GLU A 305 -11.46 5.26 0.18
CA GLU A 305 -10.98 4.09 -0.57
C GLU A 305 -9.77 3.42 0.10
N MET A 306 -9.11 4.11 1.04
CA MET A 306 -8.18 3.45 1.95
C MET A 306 -8.99 2.63 2.95
N PRO A 307 -8.56 1.41 3.26
CA PRO A 307 -9.21 0.63 4.28
C PRO A 307 -9.23 1.43 5.57
N LYS A 308 -10.41 1.84 5.99
CA LYS A 308 -10.63 2.26 7.36
C LYS A 308 -10.78 0.95 8.13
N GLY A 309 -9.84 0.68 9.01
CA GLY A 309 -10.11 -0.29 10.05
C GLY A 309 -11.42 0.13 10.72
N ASP A 310 -12.43 -0.72 10.70
CA ASP A 310 -13.76 -0.43 11.27
C ASP A 310 -13.71 -0.05 12.77
N ASP A 311 -12.52 -0.13 13.38
CA ASP A 311 -12.21 0.16 14.78
C ASP A 311 -11.01 1.11 14.96
N MET A 312 -10.75 2.02 14.01
CA MET A 312 -9.72 3.05 14.25
C MET A 312 -10.17 3.95 15.42
N PRO A 313 -9.42 4.03 16.53
CA PRO A 313 -9.74 5.00 17.57
C PRO A 313 -9.65 6.40 16.96
N GLU A 314 -10.76 7.13 16.91
CA GLU A 314 -10.73 8.56 16.61
C GLU A 314 -9.76 9.21 17.60
N ALA A 315 -8.77 9.92 17.09
CA ALA A 315 -7.90 10.73 17.91
C ALA A 315 -8.81 11.77 18.61
N GLU A 316 -9.07 11.58 19.91
CA GLU A 316 -9.71 12.61 20.69
C GLU A 316 -8.88 13.89 20.54
N GLY A 317 -9.47 14.87 19.85
CA GLY A 317 -8.86 16.18 19.64
C GLY A 317 -8.47 16.77 20.97
N GLY A 318 -7.16 16.87 21.21
CA GLY A 318 -6.63 17.60 22.35
C GLY A 318 -7.14 19.04 22.30
N ASP A 319 -8.11 19.34 23.12
CA ASP A 319 -8.65 20.67 23.33
C ASP A 319 -7.53 21.56 23.89
N SER A 320 -6.86 22.30 23.00
CA SER A 320 -5.93 23.35 23.39
C SER A 320 -6.72 24.59 23.82
N SER A 321 -7.48 24.51 24.89
CA SER A 321 -7.96 25.69 25.57
C SER A 321 -6.82 26.32 26.38
N THR A 322 -6.08 27.20 25.72
CA THR A 322 -5.26 28.21 26.42
C THR A 322 -6.17 29.11 27.21
N SER A 323 -6.31 28.87 28.49
CA SER A 323 -6.81 29.88 29.42
C SER A 323 -5.71 30.89 29.68
N SER A 324 -5.83 32.05 29.08
CA SER A 324 -5.21 33.29 29.55
C SER A 324 -5.83 33.69 30.87
N ASN A 325 -5.01 33.75 31.92
CA ASN A 325 -5.07 34.76 33.01
C ASN A 325 -3.68 34.92 33.61
#